data_17eb35d18b38915d684f837fb9e84c09
#
_entry.id   17eb35d18b38915d684f837fb9e84c09
#
_cell.length_a   1.000
_cell.length_b   1.000
_cell.length_c   1.000
_cell.angle_alpha   90.00
_cell.angle_beta   90.00
_cell.angle_gamma   90.00
#
_symmetry.space_group_name_H-M   'P 1'
#
loop_
_entity.id
_entity.type
_entity.pdbx_description
1 polymer ?
#
loop_
_entity_poly.entity_id
_entity_poly.type
_entity_poly.pdbx_seq_one_letter_code
_entity_poly.pdbx_strand_id
1 'polypeptide(L)'
;EALTDLNKLLDNQLLFFEGDASEVLIDIVKEVGAESVYWNRCYEPWAIERDSRIKKSLKALNISVQSFNSSLLWEPWAVLKKDGTPYKVFTPFYRKGCLVSSAPRMPLEIPSNINCVAFEGSKSLSELGLRPKNNWYKKFENIWDVSSDGVAAKLRGFLDEGLDVYREGRNFPSKKYVSALSPYLRFGMISPNMVWYAAISEKTSKSEDRNLDTFLSELGWREFSYYLLYHFPQLPSQNLQSKFDAFPWHKDPDDMLEIWGKGLTGYPLVDAGMRELYQTGYMHNRLRMVVGSFLVKNLLIDWREGEKWFWDCLVDADLASNSAGWQWIAGC
;
A
#
# COMPACT_ATOMS: atom_id res chain seq x y z
N GLU A 1 3.64 -15.35 -6.65
CA GLU A 1 3.39 -16.25 -5.49
C GLU A 1 2.02 -15.96 -4.89
N ALA A 2 1.67 -14.73 -4.50
CA ALA A 2 0.36 -14.37 -3.98
C ALA A 2 -0.80 -14.77 -4.92
N LEU A 3 -0.65 -14.55 -6.23
CA LEU A 3 -1.64 -14.99 -7.22
C LEU A 3 -1.72 -16.53 -7.32
N THR A 4 -0.62 -17.23 -7.07
CA THR A 4 -0.61 -18.70 -7.03
C THR A 4 -1.39 -19.20 -5.81
N ASP A 5 -1.21 -18.57 -4.65
CA ASP A 5 -1.93 -18.90 -3.42
C ASP A 5 -3.44 -18.60 -3.59
N LEU A 6 -3.78 -17.41 -4.08
CA LEU A 6 -5.16 -17.05 -4.38
C LEU A 6 -5.82 -18.04 -5.38
N ASN A 7 -5.10 -18.46 -6.42
CA ASN A 7 -5.63 -19.42 -7.38
C ASN A 7 -5.94 -20.78 -6.72
N LYS A 8 -5.08 -21.24 -5.80
CA LYS A 8 -5.37 -22.46 -5.01
C LYS A 8 -6.62 -22.32 -4.14
N LEU A 9 -6.79 -21.16 -3.48
CA LEU A 9 -7.98 -20.87 -2.68
C LEU A 9 -9.27 -20.83 -3.50
N LEU A 10 -9.16 -20.59 -4.80
CA LEU A 10 -10.26 -20.59 -5.77
C LEU A 10 -10.31 -21.89 -6.60
N ASP A 11 -9.81 -23.01 -6.09
CA ASP A 11 -9.80 -24.31 -6.75
C ASP A 11 -9.20 -24.30 -8.17
N ASN A 12 -8.18 -23.45 -8.38
CA ASN A 12 -7.51 -23.20 -9.65
C ASN A 12 -8.42 -22.63 -10.75
N GLN A 13 -9.43 -21.86 -10.37
CA GLN A 13 -10.40 -21.26 -11.28
C GLN A 13 -10.12 -19.79 -11.58
N LEU A 14 -8.99 -19.24 -11.13
CA LEU A 14 -8.59 -17.87 -11.45
C LEU A 14 -8.03 -17.82 -12.89
N LEU A 15 -8.58 -16.93 -13.70
CA LEU A 15 -8.18 -16.74 -15.08
C LEU A 15 -7.25 -15.53 -15.22
N PHE A 16 -6.27 -15.66 -16.13
CA PHE A 16 -5.26 -14.61 -16.34
C PHE A 16 -5.26 -14.16 -17.80
N PHE A 17 -5.25 -12.85 -17.99
CA PHE A 17 -5.24 -12.22 -19.31
C PHE A 17 -4.16 -11.15 -19.37
N GLU A 18 -3.63 -10.89 -20.56
CA GLU A 18 -2.65 -9.84 -20.83
C GLU A 18 -3.17 -8.95 -21.96
N GLY A 19 -3.06 -7.62 -21.79
CA GLY A 19 -3.48 -6.63 -22.77
C GLY A 19 -4.05 -5.38 -22.11
N ASP A 20 -4.66 -4.50 -22.91
CA ASP A 20 -5.41 -3.36 -22.37
C ASP A 20 -6.66 -3.88 -21.64
N ALA A 21 -6.78 -3.54 -20.37
CA ALA A 21 -7.85 -4.04 -19.52
C ALA A 21 -9.26 -3.67 -20.05
N SER A 22 -9.39 -2.54 -20.77
CA SER A 22 -10.68 -2.12 -21.35
C SER A 22 -11.08 -3.02 -22.53
N GLU A 23 -10.14 -3.39 -23.37
CA GLU A 23 -10.38 -4.27 -24.52
C GLU A 23 -10.64 -5.71 -24.07
N VAL A 24 -9.70 -6.26 -23.28
CA VAL A 24 -9.77 -7.63 -22.78
C VAL A 24 -11.08 -7.88 -22.01
N LEU A 25 -11.49 -6.95 -21.14
CA LEU A 25 -12.69 -7.13 -20.33
C LEU A 25 -13.97 -7.08 -21.18
N ILE A 26 -14.00 -6.25 -22.23
CA ILE A 26 -15.14 -6.19 -23.16
C ILE A 26 -15.27 -7.51 -23.95
N ASP A 27 -14.15 -8.08 -24.39
CA ASP A 27 -14.14 -9.32 -25.13
C ASP A 27 -14.61 -10.49 -24.25
N ILE A 28 -14.10 -10.60 -23.02
CA ILE A 28 -14.55 -11.60 -22.05
C ILE A 28 -16.06 -11.47 -21.79
N VAL A 29 -16.55 -10.26 -21.51
CA VAL A 29 -17.97 -10.01 -21.22
C VAL A 29 -18.87 -10.47 -22.36
N LYS A 30 -18.48 -10.22 -23.61
CA LYS A 30 -19.23 -10.66 -24.81
C LYS A 30 -19.20 -12.16 -24.97
N GLU A 31 -18.03 -12.77 -24.76
CA GLU A 31 -17.84 -14.21 -24.97
C GLU A 31 -18.61 -15.05 -23.95
N VAL A 32 -18.58 -14.67 -22.66
CA VAL A 32 -19.29 -15.39 -21.60
C VAL A 32 -20.75 -14.93 -21.42
N GLY A 33 -21.18 -13.89 -22.13
CA GLY A 33 -22.52 -13.33 -21.97
C GLY A 33 -22.75 -12.73 -20.57
N ALA A 34 -21.72 -12.11 -19.96
CA ALA A 34 -21.84 -11.57 -18.62
C ALA A 34 -22.82 -10.40 -18.55
N GLU A 35 -23.70 -10.40 -17.55
CA GLU A 35 -24.67 -9.34 -17.29
C GLU A 35 -24.11 -8.27 -16.33
N SER A 36 -23.08 -8.61 -15.57
CA SER A 36 -22.49 -7.76 -14.54
C SER A 36 -21.00 -7.93 -14.40
N VAL A 37 -20.30 -6.83 -14.07
CA VAL A 37 -18.86 -6.82 -13.78
C VAL A 37 -18.61 -6.13 -12.45
N TYR A 38 -17.78 -6.76 -11.61
CA TYR A 38 -17.45 -6.30 -10.27
C TYR A 38 -15.95 -6.22 -10.10
N TRP A 39 -15.44 -5.17 -9.43
CA TRP A 39 -14.04 -5.10 -9.02
C TRP A 39 -13.83 -4.25 -7.78
N ASN A 40 -12.65 -4.34 -7.20
CA ASN A 40 -12.23 -3.48 -6.11
C ASN A 40 -11.54 -2.22 -6.64
N ARG A 41 -11.88 -1.06 -6.06
CA ARG A 41 -11.32 0.22 -6.49
C ARG A 41 -9.82 0.32 -6.23
N CYS A 42 -9.10 0.86 -7.20
CA CYS A 42 -7.78 1.43 -7.03
C CYS A 42 -7.91 2.95 -6.95
N TYR A 43 -7.01 3.59 -6.21
CA TYR A 43 -7.09 5.02 -5.91
C TYR A 43 -5.96 5.83 -6.53
N GLU A 44 -5.06 5.19 -7.26
CA GLU A 44 -4.05 5.85 -8.09
C GLU A 44 -4.72 6.60 -9.25
N PRO A 45 -4.28 7.82 -9.60
CA PRO A 45 -4.94 8.65 -10.61
C PRO A 45 -5.15 7.94 -11.96
N TRP A 46 -4.14 7.24 -12.44
CA TRP A 46 -4.19 6.47 -13.69
C TRP A 46 -5.20 5.31 -13.63
N ALA A 47 -5.33 4.68 -12.45
CA ALA A 47 -6.28 3.58 -12.25
C ALA A 47 -7.72 4.09 -12.19
N ILE A 48 -7.95 5.24 -11.55
CA ILE A 48 -9.26 5.92 -11.53
C ILE A 48 -9.69 6.26 -12.96
N GLU A 49 -8.78 6.79 -13.78
CA GLU A 49 -9.07 7.12 -15.18
C GLU A 49 -9.40 5.86 -15.99
N ARG A 50 -8.57 4.83 -15.91
CA ARG A 50 -8.79 3.53 -16.56
C ARG A 50 -10.15 2.96 -16.18
N ASP A 51 -10.44 2.85 -14.88
CA ASP A 51 -11.67 2.24 -14.36
C ASP A 51 -12.91 3.05 -14.75
N SER A 52 -12.77 4.37 -14.85
CA SER A 52 -13.85 5.24 -15.34
C SER A 52 -14.15 5.01 -16.82
N ARG A 53 -13.13 4.81 -17.66
CA ARG A 53 -13.30 4.44 -19.07
C ARG A 53 -13.97 3.08 -19.20
N ILE A 54 -13.51 2.06 -18.45
CA ILE A 54 -14.10 0.72 -18.45
C ILE A 54 -15.57 0.78 -18.05
N LYS A 55 -15.93 1.48 -16.98
CA LYS A 55 -17.32 1.66 -16.54
C LYS A 55 -18.20 2.26 -17.64
N LYS A 56 -17.70 3.30 -18.34
CA LYS A 56 -18.42 3.94 -19.42
C LYS A 56 -18.67 2.97 -20.59
N SER A 57 -17.65 2.22 -21.01
CA SER A 57 -17.74 1.28 -22.12
C SER A 57 -18.70 0.11 -21.80
N LEU A 58 -18.61 -0.48 -20.61
CA LEU A 58 -19.50 -1.57 -20.20
C LEU A 58 -20.97 -1.13 -20.08
N LYS A 59 -21.21 0.07 -19.51
CA LYS A 59 -22.57 0.64 -19.44
C LYS A 59 -23.17 0.89 -20.82
N ALA A 60 -22.37 1.29 -21.81
CA ALA A 60 -22.81 1.44 -23.19
C ALA A 60 -23.24 0.10 -23.83
N LEU A 61 -22.75 -1.01 -23.30
CA LEU A 61 -23.16 -2.38 -23.67
C LEU A 61 -24.30 -2.93 -22.81
N ASN A 62 -24.94 -2.10 -21.99
CA ASN A 62 -25.97 -2.48 -21.01
C ASN A 62 -25.48 -3.47 -19.92
N ILE A 63 -24.20 -3.53 -19.63
CA ILE A 63 -23.63 -4.36 -18.58
C ILE A 63 -23.69 -3.58 -17.25
N SER A 64 -24.19 -4.24 -16.20
CA SER A 64 -24.17 -3.70 -14.83
C SER A 64 -22.75 -3.63 -14.30
N VAL A 65 -22.36 -2.49 -13.72
CA VAL A 65 -20.99 -2.30 -13.23
C VAL A 65 -21.00 -1.75 -11.82
N GLN A 66 -20.35 -2.48 -10.90
CA GLN A 66 -20.17 -2.03 -9.52
C GLN A 66 -18.72 -2.16 -9.09
N SER A 67 -18.26 -1.22 -8.26
CA SER A 67 -16.94 -1.27 -7.67
C SER A 67 -17.01 -1.06 -6.17
N PHE A 68 -16.17 -1.76 -5.43
CA PHE A 68 -16.22 -1.83 -3.97
C PHE A 68 -14.93 -1.33 -3.35
N ASN A 69 -15.01 -0.90 -2.10
CA ASN A 69 -13.84 -0.62 -1.28
C ASN A 69 -13.33 -1.92 -0.64
N SER A 70 -12.10 -2.29 -0.95
CA SER A 70 -11.42 -3.40 -0.28
C SER A 70 -10.10 -2.97 0.35
N SER A 71 -9.60 -1.79 -0.02
CA SER A 71 -8.24 -1.35 0.29
C SER A 71 -8.18 -0.31 1.40
N LEU A 72 -9.30 0.34 1.73
CA LEU A 72 -9.34 1.43 2.70
C LEU A 72 -10.39 1.18 3.80
N LEU A 73 -10.14 1.75 4.97
CA LEU A 73 -11.10 1.79 6.07
C LEU A 73 -12.23 2.79 5.80
N TRP A 74 -11.90 3.94 5.21
CA TRP A 74 -12.83 5.00 4.84
C TRP A 74 -12.59 5.45 3.41
N GLU A 75 -13.68 5.70 2.69
CA GLU A 75 -13.59 6.28 1.36
C GLU A 75 -13.09 7.74 1.43
N PRO A 76 -12.14 8.15 0.57
CA PRO A 76 -11.56 9.50 0.64
C PRO A 76 -12.59 10.63 0.54
N TRP A 77 -13.66 10.45 -0.23
CA TRP A 77 -14.75 11.43 -0.39
C TRP A 77 -15.75 11.46 0.77
N ALA A 78 -15.73 10.45 1.64
CA ALA A 78 -16.62 10.38 2.80
C ALA A 78 -16.10 11.17 4.01
N VAL A 79 -14.80 11.49 4.03
CA VAL A 79 -14.12 12.17 5.15
C VAL A 79 -13.73 13.58 4.73
N LEU A 80 -14.62 14.55 4.93
CA LEU A 80 -14.37 15.95 4.58
C LEU A 80 -14.53 16.85 5.81
N LYS A 81 -13.97 18.04 5.74
CA LYS A 81 -14.26 19.11 6.72
C LYS A 81 -15.70 19.57 6.61
N LYS A 82 -16.16 20.34 7.59
CA LYS A 82 -17.53 20.91 7.60
C LYS A 82 -17.83 21.82 6.40
N ASP A 83 -16.80 22.44 5.83
CA ASP A 83 -16.90 23.30 4.63
C ASP A 83 -16.78 22.51 3.32
N GLY A 84 -16.75 21.17 3.36
CA GLY A 84 -16.62 20.30 2.20
C GLY A 84 -15.20 20.21 1.64
N THR A 85 -14.20 20.90 2.22
CA THR A 85 -12.82 20.84 1.74
C THR A 85 -12.03 19.69 2.37
N PRO A 86 -11.00 19.16 1.69
CA PRO A 86 -10.19 18.09 2.23
C PRO A 86 -9.24 18.55 3.35
N TYR A 87 -8.93 17.62 4.25
CA TYR A 87 -7.89 17.78 5.25
C TYR A 87 -6.51 17.75 4.59
N LYS A 88 -5.55 18.53 5.12
CA LYS A 88 -4.14 18.52 4.73
C LYS A 88 -3.19 18.15 5.87
N VAL A 89 -3.75 17.82 7.04
CA VAL A 89 -2.99 17.49 8.26
C VAL A 89 -3.59 16.23 8.88
N PHE A 90 -2.74 15.27 9.24
CA PHE A 90 -3.13 13.96 9.74
C PHE A 90 -4.04 14.00 10.97
N THR A 91 -3.63 14.69 12.02
CA THR A 91 -4.36 14.64 13.30
C THR A 91 -5.81 15.10 13.19
N PRO A 92 -6.13 16.24 12.52
CA PRO A 92 -7.52 16.59 12.26
C PRO A 92 -8.25 15.58 11.36
N PHE A 93 -7.60 15.07 10.30
CA PHE A 93 -8.17 14.04 9.44
C PHE A 93 -8.58 12.81 10.24
N TYR A 94 -7.65 12.25 11.00
CA TYR A 94 -7.90 11.01 11.73
C TYR A 94 -8.87 11.22 12.90
N ARG A 95 -8.58 12.17 13.81
CA ARG A 95 -9.35 12.38 15.06
C ARG A 95 -10.70 13.05 14.85
N LYS A 96 -10.82 13.98 13.91
CA LYS A 96 -12.07 14.78 13.69
C LYS A 96 -12.81 14.36 12.42
N GLY A 97 -12.17 13.64 11.54
CA GLY A 97 -12.74 13.07 10.33
C GLY A 97 -13.06 11.59 10.51
N CYS A 98 -12.04 10.71 10.44
CA CYS A 98 -12.22 9.26 10.42
C CYS A 98 -12.94 8.71 11.64
N LEU A 99 -12.43 8.99 12.86
CA LEU A 99 -12.98 8.42 14.10
C LEU A 99 -14.37 8.94 14.48
N VAL A 100 -14.83 10.04 13.87
CA VAL A 100 -16.18 10.60 14.07
C VAL A 100 -17.15 10.12 12.98
N SER A 101 -16.63 9.59 11.89
CA SER A 101 -17.41 8.99 10.81
C SER A 101 -17.93 7.59 11.20
N SER A 102 -18.67 6.96 10.29
CA SER A 102 -19.09 5.56 10.48
C SER A 102 -17.88 4.67 10.73
N ALA A 103 -18.04 3.71 11.63
CA ALA A 103 -17.01 2.69 11.87
C ALA A 103 -16.62 1.99 10.55
N PRO A 104 -15.36 1.57 10.39
CA PRO A 104 -14.96 0.77 9.26
C PRO A 104 -15.85 -0.47 9.10
N ARG A 105 -16.10 -0.87 7.86
CA ARG A 105 -16.88 -2.07 7.56
C ARG A 105 -16.25 -3.30 8.23
N MET A 106 -17.06 -4.16 8.81
CA MET A 106 -16.59 -5.46 9.30
C MET A 106 -15.98 -6.29 8.16
N PRO A 107 -14.96 -7.11 8.42
CA PRO A 107 -14.49 -8.10 7.45
C PRO A 107 -15.64 -9.00 6.98
N LEU A 108 -15.61 -9.37 5.71
CA LEU A 108 -16.58 -10.32 5.14
C LEU A 108 -15.99 -11.73 5.24
N GLU A 109 -16.85 -12.69 5.40
CA GLU A 109 -16.50 -14.11 5.31
C GLU A 109 -16.19 -14.50 3.87
N ILE A 110 -15.33 -15.49 3.68
CA ILE A 110 -15.03 -16.05 2.36
C ILE A 110 -16.25 -16.85 1.92
N PRO A 111 -16.77 -16.66 0.68
CA PRO A 111 -17.87 -17.45 0.17
C PRO A 111 -17.53 -18.95 0.17
N SER A 112 -18.45 -19.77 0.65
CA SER A 112 -18.26 -21.23 0.71
C SER A 112 -18.28 -21.90 -0.67
N ASN A 113 -18.98 -21.30 -1.65
CA ASN A 113 -19.08 -21.81 -3.01
C ASN A 113 -18.99 -20.65 -4.01
N ILE A 114 -18.13 -20.80 -4.99
CA ILE A 114 -18.03 -19.91 -6.15
C ILE A 114 -18.23 -20.77 -7.39
N ASN A 115 -19.34 -20.57 -8.10
CA ASN A 115 -19.59 -21.25 -9.35
C ASN A 115 -18.87 -20.52 -10.48
N CYS A 116 -17.84 -21.13 -11.03
CA CYS A 116 -17.08 -20.56 -12.14
C CYS A 116 -17.47 -21.21 -13.46
N VAL A 117 -17.36 -20.44 -14.53
CA VAL A 117 -17.60 -20.89 -15.91
C VAL A 117 -16.24 -21.21 -16.52
N ALA A 118 -16.17 -22.32 -17.26
CA ALA A 118 -14.99 -22.64 -18.04
C ALA A 118 -14.80 -21.58 -19.14
N PHE A 119 -13.57 -21.11 -19.32
CA PHE A 119 -13.21 -20.13 -20.33
C PHE A 119 -11.92 -20.56 -21.03
N GLU A 120 -11.95 -20.59 -22.36
CA GLU A 120 -10.76 -20.85 -23.16
C GLU A 120 -10.02 -19.55 -23.46
N GLY A 121 -8.67 -19.60 -23.50
CA GLY A 121 -7.84 -18.41 -23.78
C GLY A 121 -7.21 -17.72 -22.57
N SER A 122 -7.39 -18.28 -21.36
CA SER A 122 -6.63 -17.87 -20.19
C SER A 122 -5.16 -18.25 -20.34
N LYS A 123 -4.25 -17.33 -19.99
CA LYS A 123 -2.81 -17.60 -19.87
C LYS A 123 -2.49 -18.26 -18.53
N SER A 124 -1.40 -19.03 -18.49
CA SER A 124 -0.78 -19.43 -17.22
C SER A 124 -0.02 -18.25 -16.60
N LEU A 125 0.19 -18.28 -15.29
CA LEU A 125 1.03 -17.27 -14.60
C LEU A 125 2.46 -17.19 -15.14
N SER A 126 3.00 -18.31 -15.66
CA SER A 126 4.34 -18.34 -16.27
C SER A 126 4.39 -17.60 -17.59
N GLU A 127 3.33 -17.67 -18.40
CA GLU A 127 3.24 -16.99 -19.69
C GLU A 127 3.12 -15.47 -19.55
N LEU A 128 2.64 -14.98 -18.41
CA LEU A 128 2.60 -13.55 -18.12
C LEU A 128 3.96 -12.91 -17.89
N GLY A 129 5.03 -13.71 -17.75
CA GLY A 129 6.40 -13.21 -17.60
C GLY A 129 6.63 -12.29 -16.39
N LEU A 130 5.84 -12.42 -15.32
CA LEU A 130 5.89 -11.54 -14.15
C LEU A 130 7.17 -11.68 -13.29
N ARG A 131 7.91 -12.77 -13.48
CA ARG A 131 9.17 -12.97 -12.74
C ARG A 131 10.32 -12.32 -13.49
N PRO A 132 11.20 -11.58 -12.80
CA PRO A 132 12.44 -11.07 -13.39
C PRO A 132 13.30 -12.20 -13.96
N LYS A 133 14.00 -11.93 -15.08
CA LYS A 133 14.95 -12.90 -15.69
C LYS A 133 16.10 -13.27 -14.75
N ASN A 134 16.52 -12.32 -13.93
CA ASN A 134 17.60 -12.53 -12.95
C ASN A 134 17.00 -12.94 -11.59
N ASN A 135 17.66 -13.87 -10.92
CA ASN A 135 17.19 -14.48 -9.68
C ASN A 135 17.43 -13.60 -8.42
N TRP A 136 17.57 -12.30 -8.54
CA TRP A 136 17.83 -11.40 -7.40
C TRP A 136 16.72 -11.43 -6.34
N TYR A 137 15.48 -11.71 -6.73
CA TYR A 137 14.31 -11.78 -5.84
C TYR A 137 14.33 -13.03 -4.92
N LYS A 138 15.09 -14.09 -5.25
CA LYS A 138 15.08 -15.32 -4.46
C LYS A 138 15.47 -15.12 -3.00
N LYS A 139 16.27 -14.11 -2.70
CA LYS A 139 16.61 -13.74 -1.33
C LYS A 139 15.39 -13.36 -0.48
N PHE A 140 14.29 -12.92 -1.12
CA PHE A 140 13.07 -12.51 -0.44
C PHE A 140 12.14 -13.69 -0.10
N GLU A 141 12.25 -14.81 -0.81
CA GLU A 141 11.42 -16.01 -0.61
C GLU A 141 11.55 -16.59 0.82
N ASN A 142 12.72 -16.42 1.44
CA ASN A 142 12.95 -16.86 2.82
C ASN A 142 12.56 -15.80 3.89
N ILE A 143 12.21 -14.58 3.47
CA ILE A 143 11.91 -13.47 4.36
C ILE A 143 10.40 -13.22 4.42
N TRP A 144 9.73 -13.36 3.28
CA TRP A 144 8.33 -13.04 3.10
C TRP A 144 7.52 -14.29 2.75
N ASP A 145 6.84 -14.83 3.74
CA ASP A 145 5.83 -15.87 3.50
C ASP A 145 4.54 -15.18 3.01
N VAL A 146 4.21 -15.39 1.75
CA VAL A 146 3.06 -14.78 1.06
C VAL A 146 1.88 -15.76 0.95
N SER A 147 1.93 -16.87 1.66
CA SER A 147 0.76 -17.74 1.82
C SER A 147 -0.28 -17.14 2.76
N SER A 148 -1.53 -17.51 2.62
CA SER A 148 -2.60 -17.08 3.51
C SER A 148 -2.33 -17.42 4.98
N ASP A 149 -1.75 -18.60 5.23
CA ASP A 149 -1.34 -19.04 6.57
C ASP A 149 -0.18 -18.20 7.11
N GLY A 150 0.82 -17.88 6.26
CA GLY A 150 1.95 -17.02 6.63
C GLY A 150 1.50 -15.61 7.01
N VAL A 151 0.58 -15.03 6.24
CA VAL A 151 -0.02 -13.71 6.53
C VAL A 151 -0.78 -13.74 7.86
N ALA A 152 -1.58 -14.77 8.09
CA ALA A 152 -2.34 -14.94 9.34
C ALA A 152 -1.42 -15.13 10.54
N ALA A 153 -0.35 -15.94 10.39
CA ALA A 153 0.66 -16.14 11.43
C ALA A 153 1.42 -14.84 11.74
N LYS A 154 1.73 -14.04 10.71
CA LYS A 154 2.37 -12.73 10.87
C LYS A 154 1.52 -11.75 11.68
N LEU A 155 0.21 -11.68 11.38
CA LEU A 155 -0.70 -10.85 12.16
C LEU A 155 -0.80 -11.34 13.61
N ARG A 156 -1.03 -12.63 13.84
CA ARG A 156 -1.11 -13.21 15.20
C ARG A 156 0.14 -12.92 16.01
N GLY A 157 1.33 -13.24 15.47
CA GLY A 157 2.59 -13.00 16.18
C GLY A 157 2.79 -11.53 16.57
N PHE A 158 2.33 -10.58 15.74
CA PHE A 158 2.33 -9.17 16.12
C PHE A 158 1.32 -8.85 17.23
N LEU A 159 0.11 -9.39 17.16
CA LEU A 159 -0.91 -9.16 18.17
C LEU A 159 -0.47 -9.71 19.54
N ASP A 160 0.15 -10.89 19.56
CA ASP A 160 0.61 -11.58 20.78
C ASP A 160 1.83 -10.89 21.42
N GLU A 161 2.81 -10.44 20.63
CA GLU A 161 4.10 -10.00 21.15
C GLU A 161 4.35 -8.48 21.00
N GLY A 162 3.83 -7.87 19.94
CA GLY A 162 4.15 -6.50 19.54
C GLY A 162 3.15 -5.45 19.99
N LEU A 163 1.86 -5.80 20.00
CA LEU A 163 0.79 -4.82 20.24
C LEU A 163 0.86 -4.20 21.65
N ASP A 164 1.18 -4.99 22.67
CA ASP A 164 1.23 -4.54 24.07
C ASP A 164 2.35 -3.57 24.37
N VAL A 165 3.38 -3.53 23.55
CA VAL A 165 4.54 -2.65 23.68
C VAL A 165 4.68 -1.69 22.50
N TYR A 166 3.70 -1.62 21.62
CA TYR A 166 3.82 -0.98 20.32
C TYR A 166 4.22 0.48 20.37
N ARG A 167 3.64 1.27 21.27
CA ARG A 167 3.88 2.72 21.36
C ARG A 167 5.36 3.05 21.53
N GLU A 168 6.05 2.32 22.39
CA GLU A 168 7.49 2.48 22.61
C GLU A 168 8.31 1.60 21.71
N GLY A 169 7.91 0.34 21.55
CA GLY A 169 8.60 -0.69 20.79
C GLY A 169 8.84 -0.33 19.33
N ARG A 170 7.88 0.36 18.70
CA ARG A 170 8.00 0.86 17.33
C ARG A 170 9.16 1.84 17.09
N ASN A 171 9.79 2.33 18.13
CA ASN A 171 10.92 3.24 18.01
C ASN A 171 12.28 2.51 17.90
N PHE A 172 12.31 1.20 18.08
CA PHE A 172 13.52 0.39 18.11
C PHE A 172 13.62 -0.52 16.88
N PRO A 173 14.34 -0.12 15.82
CA PRO A 173 14.50 -0.95 14.61
C PRO A 173 15.08 -2.35 14.86
N SER A 174 15.90 -2.51 15.91
CA SER A 174 16.49 -3.78 16.28
C SER A 174 15.53 -4.77 16.98
N LYS A 175 14.28 -4.35 17.25
CA LYS A 175 13.27 -5.16 17.94
C LYS A 175 12.14 -5.56 16.99
N LYS A 176 11.57 -6.75 17.20
CA LYS A 176 10.45 -7.28 16.40
C LYS A 176 9.09 -6.82 16.95
N TYR A 177 8.92 -5.52 17.23
CA TYR A 177 7.71 -4.95 17.81
C TYR A 177 6.81 -4.23 16.80
N VAL A 178 7.13 -4.31 15.51
CA VAL A 178 6.30 -3.78 14.43
C VAL A 178 5.66 -4.92 13.65
N SER A 179 4.47 -4.69 13.12
CA SER A 179 3.69 -5.73 12.43
C SER A 179 4.34 -6.21 11.14
N ALA A 180 5.07 -5.34 10.43
CA ALA A 180 5.60 -5.56 9.08
C ALA A 180 4.53 -6.09 8.10
N LEU A 181 3.27 -5.61 8.23
CA LEU A 181 2.13 -6.01 7.39
C LEU A 181 2.00 -5.20 6.10
N SER A 182 2.83 -4.16 5.91
CA SER A 182 2.71 -3.27 4.75
C SER A 182 2.76 -3.97 3.39
N PRO A 183 3.61 -4.99 3.11
CA PRO A 183 3.57 -5.71 1.84
C PRO A 183 2.24 -6.44 1.62
N TYR A 184 1.72 -7.05 2.65
CA TYR A 184 0.47 -7.82 2.57
C TYR A 184 -0.75 -6.92 2.39
N LEU A 185 -0.76 -5.75 3.04
CA LEU A 185 -1.78 -4.72 2.84
C LEU A 185 -1.69 -4.10 1.44
N ARG A 186 -0.47 -3.90 0.91
CA ARG A 186 -0.26 -3.36 -0.45
C ARG A 186 -0.85 -4.25 -1.52
N PHE A 187 -0.64 -5.56 -1.41
CA PHE A 187 -1.11 -6.53 -2.40
C PHE A 187 -2.49 -7.12 -2.07
N GLY A 188 -3.15 -6.65 -1.02
CA GLY A 188 -4.49 -7.10 -0.65
C GLY A 188 -4.57 -8.54 -0.13
N MET A 189 -3.44 -9.10 0.32
CA MET A 189 -3.39 -10.43 0.96
C MET A 189 -4.09 -10.43 2.32
N ILE A 190 -4.19 -9.25 2.95
CA ILE A 190 -5.01 -8.99 4.12
C ILE A 190 -5.66 -7.62 3.98
N SER A 191 -6.91 -7.49 4.39
CA SER A 191 -7.60 -6.20 4.34
C SER A 191 -7.26 -5.34 5.57
N PRO A 192 -7.23 -4.00 5.44
CA PRO A 192 -7.07 -3.12 6.59
C PRO A 192 -8.19 -3.29 7.60
N ASN A 193 -9.40 -3.68 7.16
CA ASN A 193 -10.53 -3.98 8.02
C ASN A 193 -10.25 -5.18 8.94
N MET A 194 -9.66 -6.25 8.40
CA MET A 194 -9.28 -7.43 9.19
C MET A 194 -8.24 -7.06 10.25
N VAL A 195 -7.19 -6.32 9.87
CA VAL A 195 -6.15 -5.88 10.80
C VAL A 195 -6.73 -4.96 11.89
N TRP A 196 -7.61 -4.04 11.50
CA TRP A 196 -8.29 -3.13 12.42
C TRP A 196 -9.10 -3.86 13.48
N TYR A 197 -9.98 -4.77 13.05
CA TYR A 197 -10.86 -5.48 13.98
C TYR A 197 -10.14 -6.57 14.76
N ALA A 198 -9.13 -7.23 14.20
CA ALA A 198 -8.29 -8.16 14.94
C ALA A 198 -7.56 -7.46 16.11
N ALA A 199 -6.96 -6.30 15.86
CA ALA A 199 -6.31 -5.52 16.91
C ALA A 199 -7.30 -5.03 18.00
N ILE A 200 -8.51 -4.65 17.61
CA ILE A 200 -9.56 -4.25 18.58
C ILE A 200 -10.04 -5.42 19.41
N SER A 201 -10.22 -6.60 18.81
CA SER A 201 -10.73 -7.79 19.50
C SER A 201 -9.74 -8.35 20.54
N GLU A 202 -8.44 -8.11 20.33
CA GLU A 202 -7.38 -8.55 21.25
C GLU A 202 -7.42 -7.78 22.60
N LYS A 203 -8.09 -6.63 22.62
CA LYS A 203 -8.13 -5.78 23.82
C LYS A 203 -9.49 -5.79 24.51
N THR A 204 -9.50 -6.17 25.78
CA THR A 204 -10.72 -6.21 26.63
C THR A 204 -11.21 -4.83 27.05
N SER A 205 -10.31 -3.82 27.15
CA SER A 205 -10.66 -2.43 27.47
C SER A 205 -10.20 -1.49 26.36
N LYS A 206 -11.14 -1.02 25.55
CA LYS A 206 -10.90 -0.24 24.33
C LYS A 206 -10.57 1.26 24.59
N SER A 207 -10.95 1.80 25.75
CA SER A 207 -11.02 3.25 25.92
C SER A 207 -9.71 3.93 26.35
N GLU A 208 -8.70 3.15 26.81
CA GLU A 208 -7.46 3.71 27.37
C GLU A 208 -6.17 3.02 26.90
N ASP A 209 -6.25 2.04 25.98
CA ASP A 209 -5.03 1.37 25.50
C ASP A 209 -4.28 2.24 24.50
N ARG A 210 -3.22 2.90 24.98
CA ARG A 210 -2.37 3.78 24.16
C ARG A 210 -1.57 3.03 23.11
N ASN A 211 -1.29 1.74 23.30
CA ASN A 211 -0.60 0.93 22.31
C ASN A 211 -1.53 0.63 21.15
N LEU A 212 -2.77 0.21 21.45
CA LEU A 212 -3.82 0.00 20.44
C LEU A 212 -4.10 1.30 19.66
N ASP A 213 -4.34 2.42 20.34
CA ASP A 213 -4.59 3.72 19.70
C ASP A 213 -3.43 4.13 18.77
N THR A 214 -2.19 3.92 19.22
CA THR A 214 -1.01 4.21 18.40
C THR A 214 -0.97 3.29 17.18
N PHE A 215 -1.22 1.99 17.32
CA PHE A 215 -1.24 1.06 16.20
C PHE A 215 -2.34 1.39 15.19
N LEU A 216 -3.56 1.62 15.65
CA LEU A 216 -4.68 1.99 14.78
C LEU A 216 -4.42 3.33 14.07
N SER A 217 -3.71 4.26 14.69
CA SER A 217 -3.30 5.50 14.04
C SER A 217 -2.32 5.29 12.88
N GLU A 218 -1.52 4.23 12.89
CA GLU A 218 -0.65 3.91 11.75
C GLU A 218 -1.44 3.38 10.55
N LEU A 219 -2.51 2.62 10.77
CA LEU A 219 -3.48 2.34 9.72
C LEU A 219 -4.13 3.64 9.24
N GLY A 220 -4.44 4.55 10.16
CA GLY A 220 -4.92 5.90 9.82
C GLY A 220 -3.94 6.71 8.97
N TRP A 221 -2.61 6.58 9.16
CA TRP A 221 -1.61 7.21 8.31
C TRP A 221 -1.62 6.66 6.89
N ARG A 222 -1.82 5.35 6.72
CA ARG A 222 -2.02 4.74 5.41
C ARG A 222 -3.28 5.32 4.73
N GLU A 223 -4.40 5.39 5.44
CA GLU A 223 -5.63 6.03 4.94
C GLU A 223 -5.38 7.48 4.51
N PHE A 224 -4.63 8.24 5.32
CA PHE A 224 -4.31 9.63 5.02
C PHE A 224 -3.46 9.79 3.75
N SER A 225 -2.54 8.88 3.51
CA SER A 225 -1.73 8.88 2.28
C SER A 225 -2.61 8.70 1.04
N TYR A 226 -3.50 7.73 1.04
CA TYR A 226 -4.48 7.52 -0.04
C TYR A 226 -5.46 8.69 -0.18
N TYR A 227 -5.87 9.25 0.95
CA TYR A 227 -6.70 10.45 0.98
C TYR A 227 -6.02 11.65 0.31
N LEU A 228 -4.74 11.87 0.61
CA LEU A 228 -3.97 12.94 -0.04
C LEU A 228 -3.81 12.67 -1.54
N LEU A 229 -3.48 11.45 -1.94
CA LEU A 229 -3.34 11.10 -3.36
C LEU A 229 -4.66 11.29 -4.14
N TYR A 230 -5.79 10.92 -3.54
CA TYR A 230 -7.11 11.09 -4.17
C TYR A 230 -7.49 12.57 -4.36
N HIS A 231 -7.32 13.40 -3.33
CA HIS A 231 -7.67 14.82 -3.39
C HIS A 231 -6.61 15.70 -4.07
N PHE A 232 -5.37 15.24 -4.10
CA PHE A 232 -4.23 15.93 -4.71
C PHE A 232 -3.48 14.96 -5.65
N PRO A 233 -4.05 14.65 -6.83
CA PRO A 233 -3.54 13.58 -7.71
C PRO A 233 -2.12 13.87 -8.25
N GLN A 234 -1.63 15.11 -8.13
CA GLN A 234 -0.27 15.49 -8.50
C GLN A 234 0.75 15.23 -7.38
N LEU A 235 0.33 14.66 -6.23
CA LEU A 235 1.18 14.38 -5.08
C LEU A 235 2.51 13.66 -5.43
N PRO A 236 2.56 12.71 -6.38
CA PRO A 236 3.81 12.04 -6.76
C PRO A 236 4.82 12.94 -7.51
N SER A 237 4.37 14.05 -8.09
CA SER A 237 5.22 14.88 -8.97
C SER A 237 5.37 16.32 -8.51
N GLN A 238 4.41 16.86 -7.73
CA GLN A 238 4.39 18.26 -7.30
C GLN A 238 4.37 18.35 -5.77
N ASN A 239 5.00 19.36 -5.23
CA ASN A 239 4.95 19.61 -3.79
C ASN A 239 3.53 19.95 -3.35
N LEU A 240 3.07 19.34 -2.26
CA LEU A 240 1.77 19.64 -1.66
C LEU A 240 1.68 21.10 -1.20
N GLN A 241 2.84 21.68 -0.84
CA GLN A 241 3.01 23.08 -0.49
C GLN A 241 3.92 23.75 -1.50
N SER A 242 3.35 24.48 -2.46
CA SER A 242 4.06 25.16 -3.57
C SER A 242 5.17 26.12 -3.15
N LYS A 243 5.18 26.59 -1.89
CA LYS A 243 6.28 27.42 -1.35
C LYS A 243 7.64 26.72 -1.42
N PHE A 244 7.68 25.39 -1.55
CA PHE A 244 8.90 24.60 -1.68
C PHE A 244 9.31 24.32 -3.13
N ASP A 245 8.58 24.79 -4.14
CA ASP A 245 8.89 24.54 -5.56
C ASP A 245 10.22 25.16 -5.99
N ALA A 246 10.62 26.27 -5.35
CA ALA A 246 11.89 26.96 -5.60
C ALA A 246 13.03 26.54 -4.68
N PHE A 247 12.90 25.39 -3.96
CA PHE A 247 13.95 24.93 -3.06
C PHE A 247 15.22 24.58 -3.87
N PRO A 248 16.42 25.06 -3.47
CA PRO A 248 17.64 24.89 -4.25
C PRO A 248 18.27 23.50 -4.02
N TRP A 249 17.69 22.49 -4.62
CA TRP A 249 18.22 21.13 -4.60
C TRP A 249 19.62 21.07 -5.25
N HIS A 250 20.42 20.10 -4.83
CA HIS A 250 21.72 19.81 -5.44
C HIS A 250 21.55 19.46 -6.93
N LYS A 251 22.37 20.06 -7.81
CA LYS A 251 22.18 19.95 -9.29
C LYS A 251 22.72 18.65 -9.87
N ASP A 252 23.82 18.13 -9.32
CA ASP A 252 24.51 16.93 -9.80
C ASP A 252 24.66 15.91 -8.67
N PRO A 253 23.57 15.22 -8.27
CA PRO A 253 23.54 14.39 -7.08
C PRO A 253 24.03 12.95 -7.30
N ASP A 254 24.38 12.53 -8.53
CA ASP A 254 24.50 11.13 -8.91
C ASP A 254 25.47 10.33 -8.02
N ASP A 255 26.68 10.84 -7.78
CA ASP A 255 27.65 10.16 -6.91
C ASP A 255 27.15 10.04 -5.47
N MET A 256 26.54 11.09 -4.93
CA MET A 256 26.01 11.10 -3.56
C MET A 256 24.76 10.21 -3.44
N LEU A 257 23.91 10.20 -4.46
CA LEU A 257 22.73 9.34 -4.52
C LEU A 257 23.15 7.87 -4.58
N GLU A 258 24.17 7.53 -5.37
CA GLU A 258 24.71 6.16 -5.45
C GLU A 258 25.31 5.71 -4.11
N ILE A 259 26.13 6.56 -3.47
CA ILE A 259 26.72 6.30 -2.15
C ILE A 259 25.63 6.07 -1.10
N TRP A 260 24.61 6.93 -1.07
CA TRP A 260 23.47 6.80 -0.18
C TRP A 260 22.69 5.50 -0.46
N GLY A 261 22.36 5.24 -1.71
CA GLY A 261 21.62 4.06 -2.14
C GLY A 261 22.31 2.74 -1.79
N LYS A 262 23.65 2.70 -1.88
CA LYS A 262 24.46 1.54 -1.50
C LYS A 262 24.72 1.41 0.00
N GLY A 263 24.32 2.37 0.82
CA GLY A 263 24.59 2.38 2.26
C GLY A 263 26.09 2.49 2.56
N LEU A 264 26.76 3.45 1.92
CA LEU A 264 28.21 3.71 2.02
C LEU A 264 28.49 5.15 2.46
N THR A 265 27.53 5.79 3.14
CA THR A 265 27.63 7.19 3.56
C THR A 265 28.63 7.41 4.70
N GLY A 266 29.02 6.36 5.41
CA GLY A 266 29.80 6.43 6.63
C GLY A 266 29.01 6.76 7.91
N TYR A 267 27.70 7.00 7.78
CA TYR A 267 26.78 7.15 8.90
C TYR A 267 26.10 5.81 9.23
N PRO A 268 26.51 5.13 10.32
CA PRO A 268 26.15 3.73 10.55
C PRO A 268 24.66 3.42 10.50
N LEU A 269 23.81 4.33 11.01
CA LEU A 269 22.37 4.14 11.04
C LEU A 269 21.74 4.30 9.65
N VAL A 270 22.23 5.24 8.84
CA VAL A 270 21.80 5.45 7.45
C VAL A 270 22.20 4.23 6.62
N ASP A 271 23.46 3.83 6.72
CA ASP A 271 24.02 2.70 5.96
C ASP A 271 23.32 1.38 6.31
N ALA A 272 23.03 1.14 7.60
CA ALA A 272 22.28 -0.03 8.05
C ALA A 272 20.88 -0.06 7.44
N GLY A 273 20.15 1.08 7.42
CA GLY A 273 18.83 1.17 6.84
C GLY A 273 18.81 0.88 5.33
N MET A 274 19.77 1.44 4.58
CA MET A 274 19.86 1.22 3.13
C MET A 274 20.28 -0.22 2.79
N ARG A 275 21.14 -0.83 3.59
CA ARG A 275 21.52 -2.25 3.43
C ARG A 275 20.37 -3.18 3.79
N GLU A 276 19.59 -2.90 4.85
CA GLU A 276 18.35 -3.62 5.16
C GLU A 276 17.40 -3.60 3.98
N LEU A 277 17.15 -2.41 3.40
CA LEU A 277 16.30 -2.24 2.23
C LEU A 277 16.77 -3.13 1.07
N TYR A 278 18.04 -3.07 0.72
CA TYR A 278 18.60 -3.87 -0.37
C TYR A 278 18.52 -5.38 -0.11
N GLN A 279 18.72 -5.81 1.12
CA GLN A 279 18.74 -7.24 1.47
C GLN A 279 17.34 -7.85 1.59
N THR A 280 16.38 -7.10 2.10
CA THR A 280 15.06 -7.61 2.50
C THR A 280 13.91 -7.06 1.67
N GLY A 281 14.14 -6.00 0.89
CA GLY A 281 13.06 -5.23 0.25
C GLY A 281 12.20 -4.44 1.23
N TYR A 282 12.62 -4.34 2.50
CA TYR A 282 11.90 -3.66 3.56
C TYR A 282 12.83 -2.77 4.37
N MET A 283 12.28 -1.74 4.97
CA MET A 283 12.99 -0.89 5.92
C MET A 283 12.03 -0.49 7.04
N HIS A 284 12.50 -0.61 8.27
CA HIS A 284 11.75 -0.16 9.44
C HIS A 284 11.36 1.32 9.33
N ASN A 285 10.12 1.70 9.70
CA ASN A 285 9.61 3.07 9.49
C ASN A 285 10.53 4.17 10.04
N ARG A 286 11.12 3.98 11.24
CA ARG A 286 12.05 4.96 11.80
C ARG A 286 13.31 5.14 10.98
N LEU A 287 13.78 4.06 10.34
CA LEU A 287 14.93 4.14 9.43
C LEU A 287 14.55 4.86 8.13
N ARG A 288 13.34 4.64 7.58
CA ARG A 288 12.86 5.41 6.42
C ARG A 288 12.90 6.91 6.69
N MET A 289 12.49 7.33 7.89
CA MET A 289 12.56 8.73 8.30
C MET A 289 14.01 9.24 8.39
N VAL A 290 14.93 8.44 8.95
CA VAL A 290 16.35 8.81 9.11
C VAL A 290 17.04 8.91 7.75
N VAL A 291 16.94 7.87 6.92
CA VAL A 291 17.63 7.83 5.61
C VAL A 291 17.07 8.87 4.64
N GLY A 292 15.74 9.08 4.68
CA GLY A 292 15.10 10.12 3.87
C GLY A 292 15.47 11.53 4.35
N SER A 293 15.46 11.77 5.67
CA SER A 293 15.91 13.05 6.22
C SER A 293 17.37 13.35 5.88
N PHE A 294 18.23 12.33 5.90
CA PHE A 294 19.62 12.48 5.50
C PHE A 294 19.75 12.89 4.03
N LEU A 295 19.01 12.23 3.12
CA LEU A 295 19.00 12.56 1.70
C LEU A 295 18.58 14.02 1.47
N VAL A 296 17.41 14.41 1.99
CA VAL A 296 16.81 15.71 1.64
C VAL A 296 17.39 16.89 2.43
N LYS A 297 17.86 16.69 3.67
CA LYS A 297 18.27 17.77 4.58
C LYS A 297 19.79 17.90 4.71
N ASN A 298 20.52 16.81 4.55
CA ASN A 298 21.98 16.84 4.66
C ASN A 298 22.66 16.84 3.29
N LEU A 299 22.17 16.03 2.35
CA LEU A 299 22.67 15.99 0.99
C LEU A 299 21.99 16.99 0.06
N LEU A 300 20.86 17.58 0.46
CA LEU A 300 20.04 18.50 -0.33
C LEU A 300 19.62 17.92 -1.70
N ILE A 301 19.43 16.61 -1.76
CA ILE A 301 18.94 15.91 -2.95
C ILE A 301 17.42 15.95 -2.96
N ASP A 302 16.84 16.18 -4.15
CA ASP A 302 15.38 16.23 -4.32
C ASP A 302 14.72 14.94 -3.80
N TRP A 303 13.66 15.10 -3.03
CA TRP A 303 12.93 13.99 -2.43
C TRP A 303 12.41 12.98 -3.47
N ARG A 304 12.17 13.43 -4.72
CA ARG A 304 11.71 12.57 -5.82
C ARG A 304 12.76 11.52 -6.20
N GLU A 305 14.05 11.80 -6.05
CA GLU A 305 15.10 10.79 -6.29
C GLU A 305 15.06 9.69 -5.23
N GLY A 306 14.83 10.06 -3.98
CA GLY A 306 14.62 9.09 -2.91
C GLY A 306 13.32 8.29 -3.08
N GLU A 307 12.25 8.94 -3.53
CA GLU A 307 10.97 8.29 -3.86
C GLU A 307 11.12 7.22 -4.94
N LYS A 308 11.83 7.52 -6.03
CA LYS A 308 12.14 6.58 -7.12
C LYS A 308 12.95 5.39 -6.60
N TRP A 309 13.97 5.67 -5.77
CA TRP A 309 14.80 4.61 -5.18
C TRP A 309 13.99 3.67 -4.31
N PHE A 310 13.13 4.22 -3.46
CA PHE A 310 12.23 3.41 -2.61
C PHE A 310 11.22 2.64 -3.44
N TRP A 311 10.67 3.25 -4.48
CA TRP A 311 9.75 2.57 -5.40
C TRP A 311 10.37 1.32 -6.03
N ASP A 312 11.63 1.40 -6.43
CA ASP A 312 12.36 0.29 -7.07
C ASP A 312 12.74 -0.82 -6.07
N CYS A 313 13.08 -0.45 -4.83
CA CYS A 313 13.66 -1.37 -3.87
C CYS A 313 12.64 -2.01 -2.89
N LEU A 314 11.52 -1.33 -2.59
CA LEU A 314 10.58 -1.76 -1.57
C LEU A 314 9.60 -2.82 -2.08
N VAL A 315 9.47 -3.93 -1.34
CA VAL A 315 8.40 -4.93 -1.58
C VAL A 315 7.02 -4.42 -1.19
N ASP A 316 6.94 -3.38 -0.38
CA ASP A 316 5.70 -2.69 0.00
C ASP A 316 5.51 -1.36 -0.75
N ALA A 317 6.18 -1.17 -1.89
CA ALA A 317 6.07 0.05 -2.68
C ALA A 317 4.60 0.39 -3.01
N ASP A 318 4.16 1.53 -2.51
CA ASP A 318 2.79 2.03 -2.62
C ASP A 318 2.82 3.52 -2.98
N LEU A 319 2.19 3.91 -4.08
CA LEU A 319 2.31 5.26 -4.60
C LEU A 319 1.87 6.32 -3.58
N ALA A 320 0.73 6.07 -2.92
CA ALA A 320 0.19 7.02 -1.95
C ALA A 320 1.12 7.17 -0.74
N SER A 321 1.51 6.03 -0.13
CA SER A 321 2.35 6.03 1.07
C SER A 321 3.77 6.49 0.79
N ASN A 322 4.34 6.16 -0.37
CA ASN A 322 5.67 6.57 -0.77
C ASN A 322 5.73 8.09 -0.99
N SER A 323 4.85 8.63 -1.85
CA SER A 323 4.81 10.06 -2.15
C SER A 323 4.50 10.92 -0.91
N ALA A 324 3.47 10.55 -0.15
CA ALA A 324 3.11 11.27 1.09
C ALA A 324 4.24 11.20 2.14
N GLY A 325 4.87 10.05 2.28
CA GLY A 325 5.99 9.85 3.20
C GLY A 325 7.21 10.70 2.86
N TRP A 326 7.61 10.74 1.59
CA TRP A 326 8.74 11.54 1.13
C TRP A 326 8.48 13.04 1.26
N GLN A 327 7.28 13.51 0.88
CA GLN A 327 6.92 14.93 1.07
C GLN A 327 6.85 15.31 2.55
N TRP A 328 6.34 14.41 3.42
CA TRP A 328 6.37 14.65 4.85
C TRP A 328 7.80 14.78 5.40
N ILE A 329 8.74 13.93 4.96
CA ILE A 329 10.15 13.99 5.36
C ILE A 329 10.80 15.27 4.83
N ALA A 330 10.55 15.66 3.59
CA ALA A 330 11.05 16.88 3.00
C ALA A 330 10.43 18.13 3.65
N GLY A 331 9.20 18.02 4.15
CA GLY A 331 8.45 19.11 4.78
C GLY A 331 7.61 19.92 3.78
N CYS A 332 7.45 19.45 2.55
CA CYS A 332 6.73 20.13 1.47
C CYS A 332 5.29 19.63 1.24
#